data_66792db6a1fc603332b9d422016e6b5d
#
_entry.id   66792db6a1fc603332b9d422016e6b5d
#
_cell.length_a   1.000
_cell.length_b   1.000
_cell.length_c   1.000
_cell.angle_alpha   90.00
_cell.angle_beta   90.00
_cell.angle_gamma   90.00
#
_symmetry.space_group_name_H-M   'P 1'
#
loop_
_entity.id
_entity.type
_entity.pdbx_description
1 polymer ?
#
loop_
_entity_poly.entity_id
_entity_poly.type
_entity_poly.pdbx_seq_one_letter_code
_entity_poly.pdbx_strand_id
1 'polypeptide(L)'
;MAIQKHAEWKFKFRTAMTTHETLDVATISKDNCCEIGKWLHGAAKAEHGHLKSYASCVSAHAAFHIEAGKIAALINSQKQDEAERMLSPGKSYHEASKRVGVAIIELKNEIDS
;
A
#
# COMPACT_ATOMS: atom_id res chain seq x y z
N MET A 1 -0.36 14.24 0.45
CA MET A 1 -0.96 13.30 1.39
C MET A 1 -0.55 11.86 1.09
N ALA A 2 -0.53 11.04 2.11
CA ALA A 2 -0.15 9.64 1.99
C ALA A 2 -1.04 8.83 1.03
N ILE A 3 -2.32 9.18 0.92
CA ILE A 3 -3.26 8.51 0.00
C ILE A 3 -2.79 8.66 -1.45
N GLN A 4 -2.31 9.85 -1.82
CA GLN A 4 -1.82 10.10 -3.17
C GLN A 4 -0.58 9.24 -3.47
N LYS A 5 0.30 9.09 -2.49
CA LYS A 5 1.51 8.26 -2.66
C LYS A 5 1.17 6.79 -2.90
N HIS A 6 0.15 6.28 -2.22
CA HIS A 6 -0.29 4.91 -2.46
C HIS A 6 -0.93 4.74 -3.84
N ALA A 7 -1.68 5.75 -4.31
CA ALA A 7 -2.27 5.72 -5.65
C ALA A 7 -1.21 5.73 -6.76
N GLU A 8 -0.06 6.35 -6.52
CA GLU A 8 1.05 6.41 -7.47
C GLU A 8 1.74 5.07 -7.71
N TRP A 9 1.55 4.08 -6.82
CA TRP A 9 2.17 2.76 -6.97
C TRP A 9 1.81 2.07 -8.28
N LYS A 10 0.57 2.21 -8.73
CA LYS A 10 0.13 1.62 -10.00
C LYS A 10 0.95 2.17 -11.17
N PHE A 11 1.17 3.48 -11.16
CA PHE A 11 2.01 4.14 -12.16
C PHE A 11 3.46 3.66 -12.08
N LYS A 12 4.01 3.53 -10.86
CA LYS A 12 5.37 3.04 -10.65
C LYS A 12 5.56 1.63 -11.17
N PHE A 13 4.58 0.75 -10.94
CA PHE A 13 4.65 -0.62 -11.44
C PHE A 13 4.65 -0.65 -12.97
N ARG A 14 3.81 0.14 -13.61
CA ARG A 14 3.76 0.20 -15.08
C ARG A 14 5.04 0.78 -15.66
N THR A 15 5.61 1.77 -15.01
CA THR A 15 6.90 2.34 -15.43
C THR A 15 8.00 1.28 -15.33
N ALA A 16 8.06 0.54 -14.22
CA ALA A 16 9.04 -0.52 -14.04
C ALA A 16 8.90 -1.62 -15.10
N MET A 17 7.68 -1.96 -15.49
CA MET A 17 7.45 -2.93 -16.58
C MET A 17 7.98 -2.43 -17.90
N THR A 18 7.78 -1.15 -18.21
CA THR A 18 8.25 -0.54 -19.46
C THR A 18 9.76 -0.41 -19.50
N THR A 19 10.39 -0.02 -18.41
CA THR A 19 11.83 0.22 -18.33
C THR A 19 12.64 -1.01 -17.93
N HIS A 20 11.97 -2.11 -17.58
CA HIS A 20 12.59 -3.35 -17.11
C HIS A 20 13.41 -3.15 -15.83
N GLU A 21 13.02 -2.21 -14.98
CA GLU A 21 13.68 -1.98 -13.70
C GLU A 21 13.39 -3.11 -12.73
N THR A 22 14.38 -3.43 -11.90
CA THR A 22 14.21 -4.37 -10.80
C THR A 22 13.67 -3.63 -9.59
N LEU A 23 12.61 -4.15 -8.98
CA LEU A 23 11.99 -3.57 -7.81
C LEU A 23 12.49 -4.25 -6.53
N ASP A 24 12.56 -3.49 -5.45
CA ASP A 24 12.95 -4.00 -4.13
C ASP A 24 11.72 -4.61 -3.43
N VAL A 25 11.46 -5.88 -3.72
CA VAL A 25 10.30 -6.61 -3.19
C VAL A 25 10.29 -6.61 -1.66
N ALA A 26 11.46 -6.79 -1.04
CA ALA A 26 11.54 -6.86 0.42
C ALA A 26 11.05 -5.55 1.07
N THR A 27 11.48 -4.40 0.54
CA THR A 27 11.06 -3.10 1.06
C THR A 27 9.60 -2.79 0.72
N ILE A 28 9.18 -3.10 -0.51
CA ILE A 28 7.81 -2.86 -0.96
C ILE A 28 6.80 -3.65 -0.12
N SER A 29 7.16 -4.88 0.27
CA SER A 29 6.28 -5.75 1.05
C SER A 29 6.13 -5.32 2.51
N LYS A 30 7.03 -4.50 3.02
CA LYS A 30 7.00 -4.06 4.42
C LYS A 30 6.11 -2.85 4.60
N ASP A 31 5.27 -2.88 5.62
CA ASP A 31 4.34 -1.79 5.91
C ASP A 31 4.96 -0.66 6.74
N ASN A 32 6.20 -0.81 7.19
CA ASN A 32 6.87 0.18 8.05
C ASN A 32 7.96 0.97 7.33
N CYS A 33 8.07 0.85 6.00
CA CYS A 33 9.13 1.53 5.22
C CYS A 33 8.64 2.79 4.50
N CYS A 34 7.34 2.94 4.24
CA CYS A 34 6.81 4.15 3.62
C CYS A 34 6.47 5.20 4.68
N GLU A 35 6.24 6.44 4.25
CA GLU A 35 5.96 7.54 5.18
C GLU A 35 4.78 7.26 6.10
N ILE A 36 3.67 6.76 5.56
CA ILE A 36 2.51 6.47 6.38
C ILE A 36 2.77 5.30 7.33
N GLY A 37 3.54 4.31 6.89
CA GLY A 37 3.91 3.18 7.75
C GLY A 37 4.77 3.62 8.93
N LYS A 38 5.73 4.48 8.70
CA LYS A 38 6.56 5.05 9.76
C LYS A 38 5.73 5.83 10.77
N TRP A 39 4.78 6.63 10.28
CA TRP A 39 3.86 7.36 11.14
C TRP A 39 2.96 6.42 11.94
N LEU A 40 2.36 5.41 11.28
CA LEU A 40 1.46 4.45 11.93
C LEU A 40 2.15 3.67 13.05
N HIS A 41 3.40 3.26 12.85
CA HIS A 41 4.15 2.48 13.83
C HIS A 41 4.91 3.34 14.84
N GLY A 42 4.92 4.67 14.63
CA GLY A 42 5.59 5.63 15.50
C GLY A 42 4.60 6.52 16.23
N ALA A 43 4.53 7.80 15.83
CA ALA A 43 3.72 8.82 16.51
C ALA A 43 2.23 8.45 16.59
N ALA A 44 1.66 7.89 15.53
CA ALA A 44 0.25 7.52 15.53
C ALA A 44 -0.06 6.45 16.57
N LYS A 45 0.83 5.46 16.71
CA LYS A 45 0.67 4.41 17.72
C LYS A 45 0.66 5.01 19.12
N ALA A 46 1.57 5.93 19.41
CA ALA A 46 1.70 6.55 20.71
C ALA A 46 0.49 7.44 21.04
N GLU A 47 -0.01 8.20 20.06
CA GLU A 47 -1.05 9.20 20.28
C GLU A 47 -2.46 8.68 20.01
N HIS A 48 -2.62 7.76 19.07
CA HIS A 48 -3.93 7.33 18.56
C HIS A 48 -4.14 5.81 18.56
N GLY A 49 -3.21 5.05 19.14
CA GLY A 49 -3.28 3.59 19.11
C GLY A 49 -4.53 2.98 19.76
N HIS A 50 -5.25 3.75 20.57
CA HIS A 50 -6.47 3.30 21.23
C HIS A 50 -7.72 3.42 20.35
N LEU A 51 -7.63 4.09 19.22
CA LEU A 51 -8.77 4.30 18.33
C LEU A 51 -9.06 3.05 17.50
N LYS A 52 -10.34 2.77 17.25
CA LYS A 52 -10.74 1.63 16.42
C LYS A 52 -10.24 1.77 14.98
N SER A 53 -10.33 2.98 14.44
CA SER A 53 -9.86 3.24 13.08
C SER A 53 -8.35 3.10 12.94
N TYR A 54 -7.58 3.27 14.03
CA TYR A 54 -6.14 3.03 14.01
C TYR A 54 -5.84 1.56 13.69
N ALA A 55 -6.45 0.64 14.42
CA ALA A 55 -6.22 -0.80 14.19
C ALA A 55 -6.62 -1.21 12.78
N SER A 56 -7.76 -0.71 12.30
CA SER A 56 -8.24 -0.99 10.93
C SER A 56 -7.27 -0.44 9.88
N CYS A 57 -6.72 0.75 10.12
CA CYS A 57 -5.77 1.38 9.21
C CYS A 57 -4.47 0.59 9.12
N VAL A 58 -3.93 0.14 10.26
CA VAL A 58 -2.71 -0.67 10.29
C VAL A 58 -2.92 -1.96 9.50
N SER A 59 -4.03 -2.64 9.72
CA SER A 59 -4.35 -3.89 9.04
C SER A 59 -4.50 -3.70 7.53
N ALA A 60 -5.26 -2.69 7.11
CA ALA A 60 -5.48 -2.41 5.69
C ALA A 60 -4.18 -1.98 4.99
N HIS A 61 -3.35 -1.20 5.67
CA HIS A 61 -2.07 -0.74 5.14
C HIS A 61 -1.10 -1.91 4.95
N ALA A 62 -1.03 -2.82 5.93
CA ALA A 62 -0.19 -4.02 5.81
C ALA A 62 -0.64 -4.90 4.64
N ALA A 63 -1.95 -5.09 4.48
CA ALA A 63 -2.51 -5.88 3.39
C ALA A 63 -2.17 -5.27 2.03
N PHE A 64 -2.22 -3.94 1.92
CA PHE A 64 -1.84 -3.24 0.70
C PHE A 64 -0.39 -3.53 0.31
N HIS A 65 0.53 -3.45 1.27
CA HIS A 65 1.95 -3.70 1.00
C HIS A 65 2.22 -5.15 0.62
N ILE A 66 1.50 -6.10 1.18
CA ILE A 66 1.61 -7.51 0.79
C ILE A 66 1.22 -7.68 -0.68
N GLU A 67 0.10 -7.09 -1.09
CA GLU A 67 -0.34 -7.16 -2.48
C GLU A 67 0.62 -6.43 -3.43
N ALA A 68 1.12 -5.27 -3.03
CA ALA A 68 2.13 -4.54 -3.80
C ALA A 68 3.40 -5.36 -3.99
N GLY A 69 3.84 -6.06 -2.94
CA GLY A 69 5.01 -6.93 -3.00
C GLY A 69 4.83 -8.09 -3.97
N LYS A 70 3.64 -8.67 -4.05
CA LYS A 70 3.33 -9.75 -5.01
C LYS A 70 3.47 -9.26 -6.45
N ILE A 71 2.97 -8.06 -6.73
CA ILE A 71 3.08 -7.46 -8.07
C ILE A 71 4.54 -7.17 -8.40
N ALA A 72 5.29 -6.60 -7.45
CA ALA A 72 6.71 -6.33 -7.64
C ALA A 72 7.50 -7.61 -7.97
N ALA A 73 7.17 -8.72 -7.29
CA ALA A 73 7.81 -10.00 -7.53
C ALA A 73 7.52 -10.52 -8.96
N LEU A 74 6.28 -10.35 -9.42
CA LEU A 74 5.91 -10.73 -10.79
C LEU A 74 6.65 -9.90 -11.83
N ILE A 75 6.80 -8.61 -11.59
CA ILE A 75 7.56 -7.72 -12.49
C ILE A 75 9.02 -8.14 -12.55
N ASN A 76 9.63 -8.42 -11.40
CA ASN A 76 11.03 -8.85 -11.34
C ASN A 76 11.25 -10.19 -12.04
N SER A 77 10.24 -11.06 -12.04
CA SER A 77 10.30 -12.36 -12.72
C SER A 77 9.91 -12.25 -14.19
N GLN A 78 9.69 -11.05 -14.69
CA GLN A 78 9.28 -10.75 -16.07
C GLN A 78 7.94 -11.38 -16.47
N LYS A 79 7.09 -11.59 -15.48
CA LYS A 79 5.71 -12.06 -15.69
C LYS A 79 4.78 -10.85 -15.83
N GLN A 80 5.04 -10.04 -16.83
CA GLN A 80 4.38 -8.74 -16.99
C GLN A 80 2.89 -8.86 -17.27
N ASP A 81 2.47 -9.87 -18.03
CA ASP A 81 1.05 -10.10 -18.31
C ASP A 81 0.28 -10.39 -17.02
N GLU A 82 0.84 -11.22 -16.14
CA GLU A 82 0.23 -11.48 -14.83
C GLU A 82 0.20 -10.25 -13.95
N ALA A 83 1.30 -9.49 -13.92
CA ALA A 83 1.36 -8.25 -13.13
C ALA A 83 0.29 -7.26 -13.61
N GLU A 84 0.14 -7.10 -14.92
CA GLU A 84 -0.88 -6.20 -15.49
C GLU A 84 -2.29 -6.64 -15.13
N ARG A 85 -2.56 -7.94 -15.16
CA ARG A 85 -3.87 -8.48 -14.76
C ARG A 85 -4.15 -8.21 -13.28
N MET A 86 -3.13 -8.34 -12.42
CA MET A 86 -3.29 -8.09 -10.98
C MET A 86 -3.52 -6.62 -10.66
N LEU A 87 -3.12 -5.72 -11.55
CA LEU A 87 -3.39 -4.29 -11.40
C LEU A 87 -4.81 -3.91 -11.86
N SER A 88 -5.55 -4.82 -12.46
CA SER A 88 -6.88 -4.54 -13.00
C SER A 88 -7.92 -4.35 -11.90
N PRO A 89 -8.98 -3.54 -12.15
CA PRO A 89 -10.07 -3.40 -11.19
C PRO A 89 -10.68 -4.74 -10.81
N GLY A 90 -11.07 -4.88 -9.55
CA GLY A 90 -11.67 -6.10 -9.03
C GLY A 90 -10.68 -7.15 -8.54
N LYS A 91 -9.39 -6.93 -8.71
CA LYS A 91 -8.36 -7.84 -8.20
C LYS A 91 -7.88 -7.42 -6.81
N SER A 92 -7.16 -8.33 -6.14
CA SER A 92 -6.73 -8.14 -4.75
C SER A 92 -5.98 -6.84 -4.50
N TYR A 93 -5.07 -6.46 -5.40
CA TYR A 93 -4.33 -5.19 -5.27
C TYR A 93 -5.28 -3.99 -5.31
N HIS A 94 -6.20 -3.96 -6.26
CA HIS A 94 -7.16 -2.86 -6.39
C HIS A 94 -8.02 -2.73 -5.14
N GLU A 95 -8.52 -3.87 -4.63
CA GLU A 95 -9.35 -3.89 -3.43
C GLU A 95 -8.54 -3.46 -2.19
N ALA A 96 -7.30 -3.90 -2.06
CA ALA A 96 -6.43 -3.51 -0.96
C ALA A 96 -6.12 -2.01 -1.00
N SER A 97 -5.86 -1.47 -2.18
CA SER A 97 -5.60 -0.03 -2.39
C SER A 97 -6.81 0.81 -1.99
N LYS A 98 -8.00 0.39 -2.40
CA LYS A 98 -9.26 1.05 -2.07
C LYS A 98 -9.51 1.02 -0.56
N ARG A 99 -9.32 -0.14 0.05
CA ARG A 99 -9.53 -0.33 1.49
C ARG A 99 -8.59 0.55 2.33
N VAL A 100 -7.31 0.61 1.97
CA VAL A 100 -6.35 1.42 2.72
C VAL A 100 -6.67 2.91 2.57
N GLY A 101 -7.14 3.35 1.42
CA GLY A 101 -7.58 4.73 1.21
C GLY A 101 -8.73 5.10 2.15
N VAL A 102 -9.75 4.25 2.22
CA VAL A 102 -10.89 4.44 3.12
C VAL A 102 -10.44 4.44 4.58
N ALA A 103 -9.59 3.47 4.95
CA ALA A 103 -9.10 3.34 6.32
C ALA A 103 -8.31 4.58 6.79
N ILE A 104 -7.49 5.15 5.90
CA ILE A 104 -6.74 6.38 6.21
C ILE A 104 -7.70 7.54 6.45
N ILE A 105 -8.74 7.68 5.63
CA ILE A 105 -9.74 8.73 5.76
C ILE A 105 -10.51 8.57 7.09
N GLU A 106 -10.91 7.36 7.42
CA GLU A 106 -11.62 7.07 8.68
C GLU A 106 -10.75 7.41 9.90
N LEU A 107 -9.47 7.05 9.87
CA LEU A 107 -8.55 7.37 10.96
C LEU A 107 -8.40 8.88 11.10
N LYS A 108 -8.21 9.59 9.98
CA LYS A 108 -8.09 11.04 9.99
C LYS A 108 -9.34 11.69 10.59
N ASN A 109 -10.52 11.25 10.19
CA ASN A 109 -11.78 11.78 10.69
C ASN A 109 -11.93 11.53 12.19
N GLU A 110 -11.53 10.36 12.68
CA GLU A 110 -11.61 10.03 14.10
C GLU A 110 -10.63 10.88 14.92
N ILE A 111 -9.42 11.12 14.40
CA ILE A 111 -8.44 11.99 15.05
C ILE A 111 -8.96 13.43 15.14
N ASP A 112 -9.59 13.92 14.09
CA ASP A 112 -10.06 15.30 13.99
C ASP A 112 -11.39 15.57 14.72
N SER A 113 -12.06 14.54 15.19
CA SER A 113 -13.37 14.68 15.84
C SER A 113 -13.31 15.13 17.34
#